data_b5582721155f1430cc266f6971685333
#
_entry.id   b5582721155f1430cc266f6971685333
#
_cell.length_a   1.000
_cell.length_b   1.000
_cell.length_c   1.000
_cell.angle_alpha   90.00
_cell.angle_beta   90.00
_cell.angle_gamma   90.00
#
_symmetry.space_group_name_H-M   'P 1'
#
loop_
_entity.id
_entity.type
_entity.pdbx_description
1 polymer ?
#
loop_
_entity_poly.entity_id
_entity_poly.type
_entity_poly.pdbx_seq_one_letter_code
_entity_poly.pdbx_strand_id
1 'polypeptide(L)' 'MISDLFKTKEEAEQAASKYGCIGAHKMGNKWMPCKIN' A
#
# COMPACT_ATOMS: atom_id res chain seq x y z
N MET A 1 -7.48 -10.19 10.72
CA MET A 1 -6.48 -9.11 10.66
C MET A 1 -5.87 -9.01 9.30
N ILE A 2 -5.82 -7.85 8.77
CA ILE A 2 -5.31 -7.61 7.44
C ILE A 2 -3.86 -7.15 7.50
N SER A 3 -3.05 -7.76 6.67
CA SER A 3 -1.68 -7.31 6.52
C SER A 3 -1.63 -6.34 5.37
N ASP A 4 -1.25 -5.12 5.64
CA ASP A 4 -1.19 -4.10 4.60
C ASP A 4 0.20 -3.93 4.05
N LEU A 5 1.08 -4.88 4.34
CA LEU A 5 2.46 -4.79 3.88
C LEU A 5 2.63 -5.58 2.60
N PHE A 6 3.17 -4.93 1.59
CA PHE A 6 3.36 -5.55 0.30
C PHE A 6 4.83 -5.47 -0.09
N LYS A 7 5.23 -6.38 -0.95
CA LYS A 7 6.63 -6.43 -1.36
C LYS A 7 6.98 -5.37 -2.38
N THR A 8 6.02 -4.97 -3.18
CA THR A 8 6.28 -4.01 -4.25
C THR A 8 5.28 -2.88 -4.19
N LYS A 9 5.69 -1.77 -4.80
CA LYS A 9 4.82 -0.61 -4.88
C LYS A 9 3.57 -0.92 -5.67
N GLU A 10 3.72 -1.67 -6.74
CA GLU A 10 2.58 -1.99 -7.58
C GLU A 10 1.51 -2.74 -6.81
N GLU A 11 1.94 -3.70 -6.02
CA GLU A 11 0.99 -4.48 -5.24
C GLU A 11 0.26 -3.60 -4.23
N ALA A 12 1.00 -2.71 -3.60
CA ALA A 12 0.39 -1.82 -2.63
C ALA A 12 -0.58 -0.87 -3.30
N GLU A 13 -0.25 -0.39 -4.49
CA GLU A 13 -1.14 0.52 -5.20
C GLU A 13 -2.42 -0.18 -5.62
N GLN A 14 -2.32 -1.43 -6.01
CA GLN A 14 -3.50 -2.19 -6.36
C GLN A 14 -4.40 -2.39 -5.15
N ALA A 15 -3.80 -2.65 -4.01
CA ALA A 15 -4.57 -2.77 -2.78
C ALA A 15 -5.21 -1.45 -2.40
N ALA A 16 -4.50 -0.35 -2.63
CA ALA A 16 -5.05 0.97 -2.33
C ALA A 16 -6.34 1.21 -3.09
N SER A 17 -6.37 0.77 -4.33
CA SER A 17 -7.57 0.94 -5.14
C SER A 17 -8.75 0.22 -4.50
N LYS A 18 -8.52 -0.93 -3.93
CA LYS A 18 -9.58 -1.68 -3.25
C LYS A 18 -10.07 -0.97 -2.01
N TYR A 19 -9.20 -0.21 -1.39
CA TYR A 19 -9.56 0.53 -0.17
C TYR A 19 -10.16 1.88 -0.46
N GLY A 20 -10.27 2.23 -1.74
CA GLY A 20 -10.83 3.52 -2.09
C GLY A 20 -9.85 4.66 -2.01
N CYS A 21 -8.57 4.37 -2.05
CA CYS A 21 -7.55 5.42 -2.05
C CYS A 21 -6.56 5.15 -3.18
N ILE A 22 -5.57 6.01 -3.31
CA ILE A 22 -4.59 5.87 -4.37
C ILE A 22 -3.19 6.05 -3.82
N GLY A 23 -2.25 5.48 -4.55
CA GLY A 23 -0.86 5.64 -4.19
C GLY A 23 -0.40 4.60 -3.18
N ALA A 24 0.87 4.68 -2.86
CA ALA A 24 1.47 3.78 -1.89
C ALA A 24 2.69 4.48 -1.33
N HIS A 25 3.12 4.03 -0.17
CA HIS A 25 4.31 4.61 0.45
C HIS A 25 5.15 3.49 1.02
N LYS A 26 6.44 3.74 1.11
CA LYS A 26 7.37 2.74 1.58
C LYS A 26 7.58 2.86 3.08
N MET A 27 7.50 1.73 3.76
CA MET A 27 7.74 1.67 5.19
C MET A 27 8.80 0.62 5.45
N GLY A 28 10.01 1.06 5.75
CA GLY A 28 11.10 0.13 5.91
C GLY A 28 11.41 -0.55 4.60
N ASN A 29 11.27 -1.86 4.56
CA ASN A 29 11.49 -2.62 3.35
C ASN A 29 10.18 -3.17 2.77
N LYS A 30 9.06 -2.57 3.17
CA LYS A 30 7.76 -2.98 2.67
C LYS A 30 7.00 -1.78 2.16
N TRP A 31 5.93 -2.05 1.44
CA TRP A 31 5.07 -1.01 0.89
C TRP A 31 3.70 -1.10 1.51
N MET A 32 3.13 0.04 1.80
CA MET A 32 1.77 0.08 2.32
C MET A 32 0.87 0.80 1.32
N PRO A 33 -0.40 0.37 1.21
CA PRO A 33 -1.32 1.03 0.30
C PRO A 33 -1.71 2.39 0.81
N CYS A 34 -2.14 3.22 -0.11
CA CYS A 34 -2.59 4.57 0.17
C CYS A 34 -1.43 5.46 0.58
N LYS A 35 -1.54 6.70 0.23
CA LYS A 35 -0.56 7.68 0.65
C LYS A 35 -0.93 8.19 2.03
N ILE A 36 0.07 8.38 2.84
CA ILE A 36 -0.16 8.96 4.15
C ILE A 36 -0.33 10.46 4.00
N ASN A 37 -1.28 10.99 4.71
CA ASN A 37 -1.50 12.43 4.69
C ASN A 37 -0.74 13.11 5.80
#